data_bd75fa79dcd369039f17ace0970b2b84
#
_entry.id   bd75fa79dcd369039f17ace0970b2b84
#
_cell.length_a   1.000
_cell.length_b   1.000
_cell.length_c   1.000
_cell.angle_alpha   90.00
_cell.angle_beta   90.00
_cell.angle_gamma   90.00
#
_symmetry.space_group_name_H-M   'P 1'
#
loop_
_entity.id
_entity.type
_entity.pdbx_description
1 polymer ?
#
loop_
_entity_poly.entity_id
_entity_poly.type
_entity_poly.pdbx_seq_one_letter_code
_entity_poly.pdbx_strand_id
1 'polypeptide(L)'
;MLVISQVSKLYGDAPALAPTDLQVPGGETLVLIGPSGCGKSTLLRLITGLIQPDSGTITFEGTKISPENILQIRQRMGYVIQEGGLFPHLTVRDNVTVMARYLRRDASWIDSRLNELAQLARLPEEMMSRFPAELSGGQRQRVSLMRALMLDPDLLLLDEPLGALDPMIRYELQQELKSIFAQLGKTVVMVTHDIAEAAFFGHTLVLMRDGYIVQTGPFKELAQAPAEPFVEEFITAQRGPMAQLVEMLR
;
A
#
# COMPACT_ATOMS: atom_id res chain seq x y z
N MET A 1 -4.24 -13.97 8.09
CA MET A 1 -4.52 -13.39 6.76
C MET A 1 -3.33 -13.59 5.81
N LEU A 2 -2.23 -12.88 5.97
CA LEU A 2 -1.00 -13.03 5.18
C LEU A 2 0.13 -13.46 6.11
N VAL A 3 0.86 -14.53 5.73
CA VAL A 3 2.02 -15.04 6.49
C VAL A 3 3.21 -15.19 5.53
N ILE A 4 4.32 -14.62 5.90
CA ILE A 4 5.60 -14.65 5.22
C ILE A 4 6.55 -15.42 6.14
N SER A 5 7.14 -16.51 5.64
CA SER A 5 7.98 -17.40 6.43
C SER A 5 9.33 -17.61 5.75
N GLN A 6 10.40 -17.09 6.36
CA GLN A 6 11.79 -17.20 5.90
C GLN A 6 11.98 -16.80 4.43
N VAL A 7 11.22 -15.80 3.97
CA VAL A 7 11.26 -15.34 2.58
C VAL A 7 12.48 -14.48 2.34
N SER A 8 13.26 -14.82 1.32
CA SER A 8 14.40 -14.02 0.88
C SER A 8 14.38 -13.73 -0.61
N LYS A 9 15.12 -12.67 -1.01
CA LYS A 9 15.31 -12.29 -2.41
C LYS A 9 16.68 -11.68 -2.65
N LEU A 10 17.38 -12.23 -3.65
CA LEU A 10 18.67 -11.71 -4.13
C LEU A 10 18.50 -11.12 -5.53
N TYR A 11 19.27 -10.11 -5.85
CA TYR A 11 19.52 -9.65 -7.21
C TYR A 11 21.02 -9.69 -7.47
N GLY A 12 21.45 -10.69 -8.23
CA GLY A 12 22.86 -11.07 -8.27
C GLY A 12 23.31 -11.51 -6.88
N ASP A 13 24.42 -10.95 -6.39
CA ASP A 13 24.95 -11.24 -5.05
C ASP A 13 24.41 -10.31 -3.95
N ALA A 14 23.60 -9.33 -4.32
CA ALA A 14 23.06 -8.34 -3.38
C ALA A 14 21.71 -8.79 -2.79
N PRO A 15 21.59 -8.91 -1.46
CA PRO A 15 20.32 -9.21 -0.81
C PRO A 15 19.38 -8.00 -0.88
N ALA A 16 18.27 -8.16 -1.60
CA ALA A 16 17.18 -7.18 -1.60
C ALA A 16 16.20 -7.42 -0.45
N LEU A 17 16.11 -8.67 0.01
CA LEU A 17 15.38 -9.07 1.20
C LEU A 17 16.10 -10.26 1.83
N ALA A 18 16.56 -10.11 3.05
CA ALA A 18 17.09 -11.19 3.88
C ALA A 18 15.97 -12.14 4.34
N PRO A 19 16.26 -13.36 4.81
CA PRO A 19 15.24 -14.25 5.32
C PRO A 19 14.32 -13.54 6.32
N THR A 20 13.06 -13.38 5.94
CA THR A 20 12.08 -12.51 6.62
C THR A 20 10.88 -13.33 7.07
N ASP A 21 10.49 -13.14 8.32
CA ASP A 21 9.24 -13.60 8.90
C ASP A 21 8.34 -12.40 9.17
N LEU A 22 7.10 -12.44 8.70
CA LEU A 22 6.13 -11.38 8.91
C LEU A 22 4.71 -11.93 8.87
N GLN A 23 3.85 -11.44 9.77
CA GLN A 23 2.44 -11.78 9.80
C GLN A 23 1.59 -10.50 9.71
N VAL A 24 0.56 -10.55 8.88
CA VAL A 24 -0.44 -9.48 8.77
C VAL A 24 -1.79 -10.06 9.16
N PRO A 25 -2.32 -9.71 10.34
CA PRO A 25 -3.66 -10.12 10.76
C PRO A 25 -4.74 -9.57 9.84
N GLY A 26 -5.88 -10.26 9.79
CA GLY A 26 -7.04 -9.77 9.02
C GLY A 26 -7.61 -8.48 9.61
N GLY A 27 -7.97 -7.52 8.74
CA GLY A 27 -8.56 -6.24 9.14
C GLY A 27 -7.58 -5.22 9.71
N GLU A 28 -6.29 -5.53 9.76
CA GLU A 28 -5.26 -4.60 10.27
C GLU A 28 -4.50 -3.92 9.13
N THR A 29 -3.95 -2.75 9.45
CA THR A 29 -3.02 -2.03 8.58
C THR A 29 -1.60 -2.22 9.08
N LEU A 30 -0.76 -2.85 8.27
CA LEU A 30 0.67 -2.95 8.46
C LEU A 30 1.37 -1.96 7.55
N VAL A 31 2.31 -1.17 8.10
CA VAL A 31 3.05 -0.18 7.32
C VAL A 31 4.53 -0.51 7.31
N LEU A 32 5.07 -0.69 6.10
CA LEU A 32 6.50 -0.88 5.85
C LEU A 32 7.15 0.50 5.69
N ILE A 33 8.14 0.79 6.54
CA ILE A 33 8.93 2.03 6.51
C ILE A 33 10.42 1.73 6.43
N GLY A 34 11.20 2.72 6.04
CA GLY A 34 12.66 2.62 5.95
C GLY A 34 13.24 3.39 4.77
N PRO A 35 14.56 3.51 4.67
CA PRO A 35 15.26 4.20 3.59
C PRO A 35 14.90 3.65 2.21
N SER A 36 15.14 4.45 1.16
CA SER A 36 15.02 3.98 -0.22
C SER A 36 15.96 2.80 -0.47
N GLY A 37 15.46 1.78 -1.19
CA GLY A 37 16.24 0.58 -1.50
C GLY A 37 16.30 -0.48 -0.40
N CYS A 38 15.70 -0.29 0.78
CA CYS A 38 15.77 -1.27 1.87
C CYS A 38 14.89 -2.53 1.70
N GLY A 39 14.20 -2.73 0.56
CA GLY A 39 13.46 -3.95 0.25
C GLY A 39 11.94 -3.87 0.33
N LYS A 40 11.32 -2.74 0.71
CA LYS A 40 9.86 -2.59 0.87
C LYS A 40 9.06 -2.95 -0.39
N SER A 41 9.36 -2.33 -1.52
CA SER A 41 8.69 -2.64 -2.80
C SER A 41 9.03 -4.04 -3.32
N THR A 42 10.20 -4.59 -2.97
CA THR A 42 10.54 -6.00 -3.24
C THR A 42 9.58 -6.92 -2.49
N LEU A 43 9.31 -6.64 -1.21
CA LEU A 43 8.37 -7.42 -0.42
C LEU A 43 6.94 -7.36 -0.99
N LEU A 44 6.45 -6.16 -1.42
CA LEU A 44 5.15 -6.05 -2.10
C LEU A 44 5.10 -6.88 -3.39
N ARG A 45 6.18 -6.87 -4.20
CA ARG A 45 6.25 -7.66 -5.43
C ARG A 45 6.28 -9.16 -5.18
N LEU A 46 6.89 -9.60 -4.08
CA LEU A 46 6.86 -10.99 -3.62
C LEU A 46 5.45 -11.40 -3.19
N ILE A 47 4.76 -10.57 -2.39
CA ILE A 47 3.37 -10.82 -1.96
C ILE A 47 2.43 -10.93 -3.17
N THR A 48 2.58 -10.05 -4.15
CA THR A 48 1.78 -10.09 -5.38
C THR A 48 2.21 -11.20 -6.36
N GLY A 49 3.30 -11.92 -6.07
CA GLY A 49 3.87 -12.92 -6.96
C GLY A 49 4.39 -12.36 -8.30
N LEU A 50 4.64 -11.04 -8.38
CA LEU A 50 5.29 -10.42 -9.55
C LEU A 50 6.73 -10.88 -9.70
N ILE A 51 7.36 -11.24 -8.59
CA ILE A 51 8.66 -11.92 -8.53
C ILE A 51 8.55 -13.13 -7.59
N GLN A 52 9.39 -14.14 -7.84
CA GLN A 52 9.45 -15.33 -6.99
C GLN A 52 10.49 -15.14 -5.89
N PRO A 53 10.22 -15.63 -4.65
CA PRO A 53 11.23 -15.68 -3.61
C PRO A 53 12.31 -16.70 -3.97
N ASP A 54 13.54 -16.48 -3.49
CA ASP A 54 14.63 -17.43 -3.64
C ASP A 54 14.60 -18.48 -2.52
N SER A 55 14.05 -18.13 -1.35
CA SER A 55 13.74 -19.07 -0.27
C SER A 55 12.47 -18.69 0.46
N GLY A 56 11.97 -19.61 1.31
CA GLY A 56 10.80 -19.38 2.14
C GLY A 56 9.47 -19.54 1.43
N THR A 57 8.41 -19.13 2.10
CA THR A 57 7.03 -19.26 1.58
C THR A 57 6.16 -18.09 1.98
N ILE A 58 5.22 -17.73 1.11
CA ILE A 58 4.18 -16.75 1.40
C ILE A 58 2.84 -17.48 1.35
N THR A 59 2.02 -17.32 2.38
CA THR A 59 0.67 -17.85 2.43
C THR A 59 -0.35 -16.72 2.58
N PHE A 60 -1.43 -16.82 1.83
CA PHE A 60 -2.56 -15.92 1.89
C PHE A 60 -3.82 -16.72 2.21
N GLU A 61 -4.50 -16.39 3.31
CA GLU A 61 -5.67 -17.13 3.82
C GLU A 61 -5.39 -18.65 3.93
N GLY A 62 -4.22 -19.00 4.48
CA GLY A 62 -3.79 -20.38 4.63
C GLY A 62 -3.35 -21.09 3.34
N THR A 63 -3.49 -20.44 2.18
CA THR A 63 -3.08 -21.00 0.89
C THR A 63 -1.69 -20.48 0.50
N LYS A 64 -0.75 -21.37 0.24
CA LYS A 64 0.59 -21.01 -0.25
C LYS A 64 0.46 -20.37 -1.64
N ILE A 65 1.08 -19.20 -1.80
CA ILE A 65 1.17 -18.52 -3.10
C ILE A 65 2.16 -19.28 -3.99
N SER A 66 1.71 -19.62 -5.20
CA SER A 66 2.51 -20.33 -6.20
C SER A 66 2.15 -19.88 -7.61
N PRO A 67 3.00 -20.19 -8.63
CA PRO A 67 2.68 -19.87 -10.03
C PRO A 67 1.33 -20.43 -10.51
N GLU A 68 0.89 -21.55 -9.96
CA GLU A 68 -0.33 -22.24 -10.37
C GLU A 68 -1.61 -21.51 -9.90
N ASN A 69 -1.56 -20.82 -8.74
CA ASN A 69 -2.74 -20.22 -8.12
C ASN A 69 -2.69 -18.68 -8.07
N ILE A 70 -1.57 -18.07 -8.43
CA ILE A 70 -1.36 -16.62 -8.24
C ILE A 70 -2.41 -15.76 -8.97
N LEU A 71 -2.88 -16.17 -10.14
CA LEU A 71 -3.89 -15.41 -10.89
C LEU A 71 -5.24 -15.36 -10.15
N GLN A 72 -5.60 -16.41 -9.45
CA GLN A 72 -6.81 -16.45 -8.62
C GLN A 72 -6.61 -15.62 -7.34
N ILE A 73 -5.45 -15.74 -6.71
CA ILE A 73 -5.11 -14.99 -5.50
C ILE A 73 -5.10 -13.48 -5.77
N ARG A 74 -4.54 -13.04 -6.90
CA ARG A 74 -4.52 -11.61 -7.30
C ARG A 74 -5.90 -10.99 -7.46
N GLN A 75 -6.95 -11.78 -7.78
CA GLN A 75 -8.32 -11.27 -7.82
C GLN A 75 -8.84 -10.86 -6.43
N ARG A 76 -8.23 -11.38 -5.38
CA ARG A 76 -8.52 -11.05 -3.97
C ARG A 76 -7.54 -10.02 -3.39
N MET A 77 -6.64 -9.49 -4.21
CA MET A 77 -5.67 -8.45 -3.84
C MET A 77 -5.91 -7.20 -4.67
N GLY A 78 -6.03 -6.05 -4.04
CA GLY A 78 -5.98 -4.74 -4.69
C GLY A 78 -4.57 -4.17 -4.60
N TYR A 79 -4.01 -3.68 -5.70
CA TYR A 79 -2.67 -3.12 -5.70
C TYR A 79 -2.68 -1.70 -6.29
N VAL A 80 -2.28 -0.74 -5.48
CA VAL A 80 -2.00 0.63 -5.88
C VAL A 80 -0.49 0.79 -5.97
N ILE A 81 0.02 0.89 -7.18
CA ILE A 81 1.45 1.12 -7.42
C ILE A 81 1.80 2.60 -7.28
N GLN A 82 3.07 2.88 -7.04
CA GLN A 82 3.61 4.24 -7.00
C GLN A 82 3.14 5.07 -8.21
N GLU A 83 2.80 6.35 -7.99
CA GLU A 83 2.23 7.24 -9.00
C GLU A 83 0.87 6.79 -9.59
N GLY A 84 0.19 5.82 -8.96
CA GLY A 84 -1.13 5.34 -9.33
C GLY A 84 -1.17 4.38 -10.53
N GLY A 85 -0.22 4.44 -11.46
CA GLY A 85 -0.09 3.51 -12.59
C GLY A 85 -1.33 3.34 -13.46
N LEU A 86 -2.07 4.42 -13.72
CA LEU A 86 -3.24 4.40 -14.61
C LEU A 86 -2.80 4.21 -16.06
N PHE A 87 -3.61 3.50 -16.83
CA PHE A 87 -3.42 3.36 -18.26
C PHE A 87 -3.76 4.69 -18.93
N PRO A 88 -2.80 5.39 -19.58
CA PRO A 88 -3.00 6.74 -20.06
C PRO A 88 -4.00 6.85 -21.23
N HIS A 89 -4.20 5.76 -21.95
CA HIS A 89 -5.10 5.67 -23.11
C HIS A 89 -6.52 5.18 -22.75
N LEU A 90 -6.77 4.91 -21.48
CA LEU A 90 -8.08 4.52 -20.96
C LEU A 90 -8.70 5.67 -20.17
N THR A 91 -10.01 5.82 -20.27
CA THR A 91 -10.77 6.76 -19.42
C THR A 91 -10.71 6.34 -17.95
N VAL A 92 -11.16 7.18 -17.03
CA VAL A 92 -11.35 6.83 -15.62
C VAL A 92 -12.21 5.58 -15.49
N ARG A 93 -13.39 5.56 -16.13
CA ARG A 93 -14.29 4.40 -16.13
C ARG A 93 -13.57 3.13 -16.59
N ASP A 94 -12.88 3.22 -17.72
CA ASP A 94 -12.18 2.04 -18.28
C ASP A 94 -11.02 1.58 -17.40
N ASN A 95 -10.26 2.51 -16.79
CA ASN A 95 -9.21 2.18 -15.83
C ASN A 95 -9.76 1.42 -14.62
N VAL A 96 -10.85 1.88 -14.03
CA VAL A 96 -11.45 1.26 -12.85
C VAL A 96 -12.04 -0.11 -13.19
N THR A 97 -12.71 -0.24 -14.34
CA THR A 97 -13.49 -1.44 -14.69
C THR A 97 -12.70 -2.50 -15.46
N VAL A 98 -11.45 -2.23 -15.86
CA VAL A 98 -10.65 -3.10 -16.74
C VAL A 98 -10.62 -4.57 -16.30
N MET A 99 -10.39 -4.84 -15.02
CA MET A 99 -10.32 -6.23 -14.52
C MET A 99 -11.68 -6.88 -14.41
N ALA A 100 -12.72 -6.15 -14.01
CA ALA A 100 -14.07 -6.68 -13.95
C ALA A 100 -14.59 -7.06 -15.36
N ARG A 101 -14.29 -6.23 -16.37
CA ARG A 101 -14.58 -6.51 -17.78
C ARG A 101 -13.79 -7.71 -18.31
N TYR A 102 -12.50 -7.78 -17.98
CA TYR A 102 -11.66 -8.94 -18.35
C TYR A 102 -12.21 -10.25 -17.79
N LEU A 103 -12.68 -10.23 -16.53
CA LEU A 103 -13.31 -11.37 -15.87
C LEU A 103 -14.77 -11.60 -16.28
N ARG A 104 -15.28 -10.82 -17.25
CA ARG A 104 -16.64 -10.93 -17.80
C ARG A 104 -17.73 -10.84 -16.73
N ARG A 105 -17.55 -9.93 -15.74
CA ARG A 105 -18.59 -9.61 -14.79
C ARG A 105 -19.76 -8.94 -15.51
N ASP A 106 -20.97 -9.13 -14.98
CA ASP A 106 -22.18 -8.53 -15.55
C ASP A 106 -22.07 -6.99 -15.61
N ALA A 107 -22.57 -6.40 -16.70
CA ALA A 107 -22.51 -4.95 -16.90
C ALA A 107 -23.21 -4.19 -15.78
N SER A 108 -24.38 -4.66 -15.32
CA SER A 108 -25.12 -4.06 -14.22
C SER A 108 -24.36 -4.11 -12.90
N TRP A 109 -23.63 -5.20 -12.62
CA TRP A 109 -22.76 -5.29 -11.46
C TRP A 109 -21.59 -4.30 -11.55
N ILE A 110 -20.95 -4.20 -12.73
CA ILE A 110 -19.85 -3.26 -12.98
C ILE A 110 -20.30 -1.82 -12.73
N ASP A 111 -21.46 -1.44 -13.27
CA ASP A 111 -21.99 -0.07 -13.15
C ASP A 111 -22.37 0.25 -11.70
N SER A 112 -23.05 -0.68 -11.02
CA SER A 112 -23.38 -0.51 -9.61
C SER A 112 -22.13 -0.36 -8.73
N ARG A 113 -21.14 -1.22 -8.93
CA ARG A 113 -19.88 -1.18 -8.17
C ARG A 113 -19.06 0.07 -8.48
N LEU A 114 -19.01 0.51 -9.74
CA LEU A 114 -18.35 1.75 -10.13
C LEU A 114 -18.96 2.96 -9.42
N ASN A 115 -20.29 3.04 -9.37
CA ASN A 115 -20.99 4.13 -8.70
C ASN A 115 -20.73 4.14 -7.19
N GLU A 116 -20.76 2.97 -6.54
CA GLU A 116 -20.40 2.82 -5.13
C GLU A 116 -18.97 3.32 -4.85
N LEU A 117 -18.00 2.90 -5.67
CA LEU A 117 -16.61 3.31 -5.52
C LEU A 117 -16.40 4.80 -5.81
N ALA A 118 -17.14 5.37 -6.76
CA ALA A 118 -17.09 6.80 -7.06
C ALA A 118 -17.59 7.64 -5.87
N GLN A 119 -18.67 7.21 -5.21
CA GLN A 119 -19.16 7.83 -3.98
C GLN A 119 -18.15 7.70 -2.84
N LEU A 120 -17.60 6.50 -2.64
CA LEU A 120 -16.60 6.21 -1.60
C LEU A 120 -15.34 7.07 -1.76
N ALA A 121 -14.84 7.20 -2.99
CA ALA A 121 -13.66 7.99 -3.34
C ALA A 121 -13.98 9.48 -3.60
N ARG A 122 -15.23 9.92 -3.42
CA ARG A 122 -15.69 11.29 -3.68
C ARG A 122 -15.26 11.82 -5.05
N LEU A 123 -15.35 10.96 -6.06
CA LEU A 123 -15.02 11.33 -7.44
C LEU A 123 -16.31 11.64 -8.22
N PRO A 124 -16.47 12.88 -8.74
CA PRO A 124 -17.67 13.29 -9.48
C PRO A 124 -17.88 12.44 -10.74
N GLU A 125 -19.14 12.22 -11.11
CA GLU A 125 -19.53 11.40 -12.26
C GLU A 125 -18.97 11.95 -13.60
N GLU A 126 -18.87 13.28 -13.75
CA GLU A 126 -18.29 13.90 -14.93
C GLU A 126 -16.81 13.57 -15.15
N MET A 127 -16.12 13.04 -14.14
CA MET A 127 -14.73 12.61 -14.28
C MET A 127 -14.60 11.25 -14.97
N MET A 128 -15.67 10.46 -15.04
CA MET A 128 -15.62 9.08 -15.56
C MET A 128 -15.20 8.98 -17.02
N SER A 129 -15.47 10.03 -17.83
CA SER A 129 -15.08 10.09 -19.24
C SER A 129 -13.69 10.69 -19.49
N ARG A 130 -13.04 11.24 -18.45
CA ARG A 130 -11.72 11.88 -18.59
C ARG A 130 -10.60 10.87 -18.66
N PHE A 131 -9.50 11.30 -19.27
CA PHE A 131 -8.24 10.53 -19.31
C PHE A 131 -7.32 10.92 -18.14
N PRO A 132 -6.36 10.06 -17.73
CA PRO A 132 -5.45 10.35 -16.61
C PRO A 132 -4.70 11.69 -16.73
N ALA A 133 -4.37 12.13 -17.94
CA ALA A 133 -3.68 13.40 -18.20
C ALA A 133 -4.53 14.65 -17.84
N GLU A 134 -5.85 14.50 -17.78
CA GLU A 134 -6.80 15.58 -17.46
C GLU A 134 -7.15 15.66 -15.96
N LEU A 135 -6.55 14.77 -15.16
CA LEU A 135 -6.82 14.66 -13.72
C LEU A 135 -5.70 15.30 -12.90
N SER A 136 -6.06 15.88 -11.74
CA SER A 136 -5.09 16.26 -10.71
C SER A 136 -4.40 15.02 -10.11
N GLY A 137 -3.27 15.21 -9.41
CA GLY A 137 -2.58 14.13 -8.70
C GLY A 137 -3.50 13.35 -7.75
N GLY A 138 -4.27 14.08 -6.92
CA GLY A 138 -5.22 13.48 -5.99
C GLY A 138 -6.35 12.73 -6.70
N GLN A 139 -6.86 13.25 -7.81
CA GLN A 139 -7.88 12.56 -8.60
C GLN A 139 -7.32 11.26 -9.21
N ARG A 140 -6.09 11.27 -9.75
CA ARG A 140 -5.44 10.05 -10.23
C ARG A 140 -5.30 9.01 -9.13
N GLN A 141 -4.94 9.44 -7.92
CA GLN A 141 -4.80 8.53 -6.77
C GLN A 141 -6.14 7.90 -6.37
N ARG A 142 -7.23 8.69 -6.34
CA ARG A 142 -8.59 8.18 -6.09
C ARG A 142 -9.01 7.15 -7.14
N VAL A 143 -8.76 7.41 -8.42
CA VAL A 143 -9.04 6.47 -9.51
C VAL A 143 -8.24 5.17 -9.35
N SER A 144 -6.98 5.26 -8.96
CA SER A 144 -6.13 4.10 -8.69
C SER A 144 -6.66 3.25 -7.54
N LEU A 145 -7.13 3.91 -6.48
CA LEU A 145 -7.77 3.23 -5.35
C LEU A 145 -9.09 2.55 -5.78
N MET A 146 -9.94 3.25 -6.53
CA MET A 146 -11.18 2.67 -7.08
C MET A 146 -10.88 1.42 -7.92
N ARG A 147 -9.85 1.48 -8.78
CA ARG A 147 -9.42 0.32 -9.57
C ARG A 147 -8.97 -0.84 -8.69
N ALA A 148 -8.20 -0.57 -7.64
CA ALA A 148 -7.75 -1.59 -6.71
C ALA A 148 -8.90 -2.23 -5.93
N LEU A 149 -9.95 -1.46 -5.61
CA LEU A 149 -11.13 -1.90 -4.88
C LEU A 149 -12.22 -2.54 -5.74
N MET A 150 -12.10 -2.49 -7.07
CA MET A 150 -13.16 -2.90 -8.00
C MET A 150 -13.64 -4.33 -7.80
N LEU A 151 -12.73 -5.26 -7.52
CA LEU A 151 -13.04 -6.68 -7.32
C LEU A 151 -13.35 -7.04 -5.85
N ASP A 152 -13.52 -6.03 -4.98
CA ASP A 152 -13.74 -6.21 -3.54
C ASP A 152 -12.66 -7.07 -2.86
N PRO A 153 -11.38 -6.70 -2.97
CA PRO A 153 -10.27 -7.51 -2.47
C PRO A 153 -10.29 -7.64 -0.94
N ASP A 154 -9.70 -8.73 -0.44
CA ASP A 154 -9.49 -8.95 1.00
C ASP A 154 -8.23 -8.25 1.51
N LEU A 155 -7.22 -8.07 0.62
CA LEU A 155 -5.93 -7.45 0.91
C LEU A 155 -5.68 -6.26 -0.02
N LEU A 156 -5.37 -5.10 0.54
CA LEU A 156 -4.92 -3.92 -0.19
C LEU A 156 -3.41 -3.75 -0.01
N LEU A 157 -2.70 -3.60 -1.11
CA LEU A 157 -1.28 -3.32 -1.16
C LEU A 157 -1.10 -1.91 -1.74
N LEU A 158 -0.45 -1.03 -1.01
CA LEU A 158 -0.30 0.38 -1.38
C LEU A 158 1.19 0.74 -1.37
N ASP A 159 1.73 1.07 -2.54
CA ASP A 159 3.15 1.45 -2.69
C ASP A 159 3.25 2.98 -2.80
N GLU A 160 3.65 3.65 -1.72
CA GLU A 160 3.76 5.11 -1.60
C GLU A 160 2.53 5.88 -2.12
N PRO A 161 1.32 5.57 -1.60
CA PRO A 161 0.08 6.08 -2.20
C PRO A 161 -0.09 7.60 -2.13
N LEU A 162 0.71 8.31 -1.32
CA LEU A 162 0.58 9.75 -1.10
C LEU A 162 1.86 10.54 -1.45
N GLY A 163 2.90 9.85 -1.95
CA GLY A 163 4.23 10.42 -2.12
C GLY A 163 4.33 11.61 -3.10
N ALA A 164 3.53 11.60 -4.17
CA ALA A 164 3.60 12.60 -5.25
C ALA A 164 2.56 13.74 -5.12
N LEU A 165 1.98 13.95 -3.92
CA LEU A 165 0.91 14.91 -3.71
C LEU A 165 1.40 16.15 -2.96
N ASP A 166 0.79 17.30 -3.27
CA ASP A 166 0.99 18.49 -2.47
C ASP A 166 0.44 18.32 -1.03
N PRO A 167 0.93 19.09 -0.03
CA PRO A 167 0.60 18.88 1.37
C PRO A 167 -0.89 18.95 1.70
N MET A 168 -1.66 19.82 1.04
CA MET A 168 -3.09 20.00 1.32
C MET A 168 -3.88 18.80 0.82
N ILE A 169 -3.66 18.39 -0.43
CA ILE A 169 -4.31 17.22 -1.03
C ILE A 169 -3.89 15.93 -0.31
N ARG A 170 -2.61 15.84 0.11
CA ARG A 170 -2.13 14.70 0.92
C ARG A 170 -2.91 14.59 2.21
N TYR A 171 -3.09 15.68 2.96
CA TYR A 171 -3.85 15.68 4.21
C TYR A 171 -5.30 15.23 4.01
N GLU A 172 -5.99 15.77 3.01
CA GLU A 172 -7.37 15.37 2.68
C GLU A 172 -7.46 13.88 2.37
N LEU A 173 -6.59 13.39 1.48
CA LEU A 173 -6.56 11.97 1.10
C LEU A 173 -6.19 11.04 2.26
N GLN A 174 -5.32 11.46 3.18
CA GLN A 174 -5.04 10.68 4.39
C GLN A 174 -6.30 10.43 5.20
N GLN A 175 -7.11 11.47 5.46
CA GLN A 175 -8.35 11.33 6.22
C GLN A 175 -9.36 10.42 5.51
N GLU A 176 -9.48 10.58 4.19
CA GLU A 176 -10.37 9.76 3.37
C GLU A 176 -9.94 8.29 3.35
N LEU A 177 -8.66 8.00 3.07
CA LEU A 177 -8.13 6.64 3.06
C LEU A 177 -8.34 5.94 4.41
N LYS A 178 -8.08 6.63 5.52
CA LYS A 178 -8.31 6.07 6.86
C LYS A 178 -9.77 5.72 7.08
N SER A 179 -10.68 6.59 6.66
CA SER A 179 -12.12 6.34 6.72
C SER A 179 -12.52 5.14 5.86
N ILE A 180 -12.00 5.05 4.63
CA ILE A 180 -12.24 3.94 3.71
C ILE A 180 -11.75 2.62 4.30
N PHE A 181 -10.53 2.56 4.84
CA PHE A 181 -10.00 1.34 5.44
C PHE A 181 -10.83 0.88 6.64
N ALA A 182 -11.23 1.81 7.51
CA ALA A 182 -12.08 1.51 8.65
C ALA A 182 -13.48 1.02 8.22
N GLN A 183 -14.10 1.68 7.25
CA GLN A 183 -15.43 1.34 6.74
C GLN A 183 -15.46 -0.04 6.06
N LEU A 184 -14.42 -0.35 5.28
CA LEU A 184 -14.35 -1.60 4.52
C LEU A 184 -13.80 -2.78 5.33
N GLY A 185 -13.17 -2.56 6.49
CA GLY A 185 -12.57 -3.58 7.33
C GLY A 185 -11.49 -4.41 6.61
N LYS A 186 -10.83 -3.81 5.60
CA LYS A 186 -9.84 -4.52 4.77
C LYS A 186 -8.50 -4.65 5.48
N THR A 187 -7.78 -5.72 5.15
CA THR A 187 -6.37 -5.84 5.50
C THR A 187 -5.54 -4.99 4.56
N VAL A 188 -4.63 -4.20 5.11
CA VAL A 188 -3.80 -3.26 4.33
C VAL A 188 -2.33 -3.50 4.60
N VAL A 189 -1.52 -3.59 3.55
CA VAL A 189 -0.06 -3.44 3.62
C VAL A 189 0.32 -2.20 2.83
N MET A 190 0.84 -1.21 3.53
CA MET A 190 1.23 0.08 2.96
C MET A 190 2.74 0.25 3.03
N VAL A 191 3.33 0.78 1.98
CA VAL A 191 4.71 1.28 1.96
C VAL A 191 4.67 2.78 1.98
N THR A 192 5.45 3.39 2.85
CA THR A 192 5.73 4.82 2.84
C THR A 192 7.14 5.09 3.35
N HIS A 193 7.69 6.23 3.00
CA HIS A 193 8.93 6.74 3.59
C HIS A 193 8.66 7.81 4.67
N ASP A 194 7.39 8.17 4.90
CA ASP A 194 6.97 9.19 5.86
C ASP A 194 6.50 8.54 7.16
N ILE A 195 7.22 8.83 8.28
CA ILE A 195 6.90 8.28 9.60
C ILE A 195 5.56 8.79 10.14
N ALA A 196 5.13 10.00 9.75
CA ALA A 196 3.85 10.55 10.19
C ALA A 196 2.70 9.81 9.50
N GLU A 197 2.84 9.48 8.21
CA GLU A 197 1.87 8.61 7.52
C GLU A 197 1.82 7.22 8.16
N ALA A 198 2.98 6.63 8.44
CA ALA A 198 3.05 5.31 9.07
C ALA A 198 2.37 5.32 10.44
N ALA A 199 2.62 6.30 11.28
CA ALA A 199 1.98 6.45 12.58
C ALA A 199 0.47 6.72 12.48
N PHE A 200 0.03 7.40 11.41
CA PHE A 200 -1.38 7.72 11.19
C PHE A 200 -2.21 6.51 10.76
N PHE A 201 -1.68 5.66 9.88
CA PHE A 201 -2.40 4.52 9.30
C PHE A 201 -2.13 3.20 10.03
N GLY A 202 -0.88 2.98 10.51
CA GLY A 202 -0.41 1.67 10.95
C GLY A 202 -0.93 1.24 12.31
N HIS A 203 -1.50 0.05 12.38
CA HIS A 203 -1.64 -0.70 13.62
C HIS A 203 -0.27 -1.27 14.01
N THR A 204 0.47 -1.78 13.02
CA THR A 204 1.83 -2.31 13.14
C THR A 204 2.73 -1.64 12.11
N LEU A 205 3.87 -1.12 12.55
CA LEU A 205 4.94 -0.59 11.72
C LEU A 205 6.06 -1.63 11.63
N VAL A 206 6.64 -1.75 10.45
CA VAL A 206 7.82 -2.60 10.19
C VAL A 206 8.91 -1.71 9.64
N LEU A 207 9.90 -1.39 10.45
CA LEU A 207 11.07 -0.62 10.02
C LEU A 207 12.08 -1.57 9.39
N MET A 208 12.44 -1.28 8.13
CA MET A 208 13.39 -2.05 7.34
C MET A 208 14.66 -1.25 7.04
N ARG A 209 15.80 -1.95 7.00
CA ARG A 209 17.11 -1.43 6.58
C ARG A 209 17.91 -2.53 5.90
N ASP A 210 18.50 -2.22 4.74
CA ASP A 210 19.43 -3.10 4.02
C ASP A 210 18.90 -4.53 3.79
N GLY A 211 17.60 -4.66 3.53
CA GLY A 211 16.90 -5.94 3.32
C GLY A 211 16.45 -6.65 4.60
N TYR A 212 16.70 -6.09 5.78
CA TYR A 212 16.35 -6.69 7.08
C TYR A 212 15.20 -5.93 7.74
N ILE A 213 14.39 -6.63 8.54
CA ILE A 213 13.50 -6.01 9.51
C ILE A 213 14.31 -5.64 10.74
N VAL A 214 14.33 -4.36 11.09
CA VAL A 214 15.05 -3.82 12.26
C VAL A 214 14.17 -3.89 13.51
N GLN A 215 12.91 -3.43 13.37
CA GLN A 215 11.94 -3.45 14.46
C GLN A 215 10.53 -3.54 13.89
N THR A 216 9.66 -4.25 14.62
CA THR A 216 8.23 -4.37 14.33
C THR A 216 7.44 -4.05 15.59
N GLY A 217 6.39 -3.25 15.47
CA GLY A 217 5.50 -2.90 16.59
C GLY A 217 4.67 -1.66 16.29
N PRO A 218 3.79 -1.23 17.22
CA PRO A 218 3.07 0.03 17.09
C PRO A 218 4.06 1.22 17.15
N PHE A 219 3.71 2.35 16.54
CA PHE A 219 4.57 3.54 16.50
C PHE A 219 5.11 3.95 17.89
N LYS A 220 4.25 3.85 18.92
CA LYS A 220 4.62 4.17 20.31
C LYS A 220 5.83 3.35 20.78
N GLU A 221 5.87 2.06 20.45
CA GLU A 221 6.96 1.17 20.84
C GLU A 221 8.26 1.54 20.12
N LEU A 222 8.20 1.78 18.79
CA LEU A 222 9.38 2.22 18.04
C LEU A 222 9.95 3.53 18.58
N ALA A 223 9.07 4.46 19.01
CA ALA A 223 9.47 5.77 19.50
C ALA A 223 9.99 5.78 20.95
N GLN A 224 9.50 4.88 21.82
CA GLN A 224 9.81 4.86 23.24
C GLN A 224 10.81 3.78 23.66
N ALA A 225 10.91 2.71 22.86
CA ALA A 225 11.77 1.56 23.10
C ALA A 225 12.45 1.12 21.79
N PRO A 226 13.30 1.99 21.19
CA PRO A 226 14.00 1.65 19.95
C PRO A 226 14.92 0.44 20.16
N ALA A 227 14.83 -0.54 19.25
CA ALA A 227 15.63 -1.77 19.32
C ALA A 227 17.13 -1.52 19.09
N GLU A 228 17.46 -0.49 18.30
CA GLU A 228 18.83 -0.06 18.02
C GLU A 228 18.88 1.47 17.73
N PRO A 229 20.05 2.10 17.77
CA PRO A 229 20.20 3.55 17.54
C PRO A 229 19.63 4.05 16.22
N PHE A 230 19.69 3.23 15.17
CA PHE A 230 19.12 3.57 13.86
C PHE A 230 17.62 3.87 13.91
N VAL A 231 16.85 3.20 14.78
CA VAL A 231 15.40 3.45 14.91
C VAL A 231 15.14 4.86 15.39
N GLU A 232 15.89 5.29 16.41
CA GLU A 232 15.81 6.66 16.96
C GLU A 232 16.26 7.70 15.94
N GLU A 233 17.38 7.47 15.25
CA GLU A 233 17.90 8.34 14.19
C GLU A 233 16.89 8.48 13.07
N PHE A 234 16.29 7.38 12.61
CA PHE A 234 15.29 7.37 11.53
C PHE A 234 14.06 8.20 11.89
N ILE A 235 13.52 8.01 13.10
CA ILE A 235 12.35 8.75 13.59
C ILE A 235 12.69 10.24 13.75
N THR A 236 13.86 10.56 14.32
CA THR A 236 14.28 11.93 14.58
C THR A 236 14.54 12.70 13.29
N ALA A 237 15.22 12.08 12.32
CA ALA A 237 15.49 12.70 11.02
C ALA A 237 14.19 13.10 10.28
N GLN A 238 13.10 12.36 10.48
CA GLN A 238 11.82 12.63 9.81
C GLN A 238 10.89 13.59 10.59
N ARG A 239 11.16 13.86 11.87
CA ARG A 239 10.40 14.88 12.61
C ARG A 239 10.59 16.30 12.05
N GLY A 240 11.66 16.54 11.29
CA GLY A 240 11.90 17.72 10.48
C GLY A 240 12.04 19.04 11.24
N PRO A 241 12.42 20.12 10.53
CA PRO A 241 12.59 21.47 11.12
C PRO A 241 11.32 22.04 11.75
N MET A 242 10.15 21.58 11.31
CA MET A 242 8.86 22.05 11.84
C MET A 242 8.64 21.70 13.31
N ALA A 243 9.06 20.50 13.75
CA ALA A 243 8.97 20.12 15.16
C ALA A 243 9.91 20.99 16.02
N GLN A 244 11.11 21.30 15.53
CA GLN A 244 12.05 22.22 16.18
C GLN A 244 11.50 23.64 16.26
N LEU A 245 10.85 24.13 15.19
CA LEU A 245 10.20 25.44 15.18
C LEU A 245 9.07 25.55 16.21
N VAL A 246 8.24 24.50 16.34
CA VAL A 246 7.17 24.46 17.35
C VAL A 246 7.72 24.40 18.77
N GLU A 247 8.84 23.72 19.00
CA GLU A 247 9.54 23.74 20.31
C GLU A 247 10.16 25.12 20.63
N MET A 248 10.70 25.81 19.62
CA MET A 248 11.26 27.16 19.81
C MET A 248 10.18 28.22 20.06
N LEU A 249 8.92 27.98 19.75
CA LEU A 249 7.79 28.91 19.95
C LEU A 249 7.04 28.64 21.25
N ARG A 250 7.43 27.63 22.04
CA ARG A 250 6.92 27.32 23.39
C ARG A 250 7.83 27.87 24.47
#